data_78f9dfe69a95c829211eaa6a401c19a8
#
_entry.id   78f9dfe69a95c829211eaa6a401c19a8
#
_cell.length_a   1.000
_cell.length_b   1.000
_cell.length_c   1.000
_cell.angle_alpha   90.00
_cell.angle_beta   90.00
_cell.angle_gamma   90.00
#
_symmetry.space_group_name_H-M   'P 1'
#
loop_
_entity.id
_entity.type
_entity.pdbx_description
1 polymer ?
#
loop_
_entity_poly.entity_id
_entity_poly.type
_entity_poly.pdbx_seq_one_letter_code
_entity_poly.pdbx_strand_id
1 'polypeptide(L)'
;MQRLIFNQITPAKEQSFLPFALTDIFTEFVHSNHIEIIHFWQLENTFILGMKDTRTPFVEKGIKKIIEHSYVPVIRNSGGLGVIADEGILNISYLFPKTADSASTDHAYEKMVSLTQQAFPELQIEAYEIASSYCPGTYDLSVNGQKIAGIAQRRIKEGIAVMMYLSVNGNQTARGNLVREFYQQSLDPLRPDNSYPSVDPNSMVTLETLLERPILVNEVKERFEALFQPTD
;
A
#
# COMPACT_ATOMS: atom_id res chain seq x y z
N MET A 1 -16.42 -19.76 -4.68
CA MET A 1 -15.22 -19.50 -5.51
C MET A 1 -14.01 -19.97 -4.71
N GLN A 2 -13.06 -20.67 -5.35
CA GLN A 2 -11.85 -21.13 -4.67
C GLN A 2 -11.01 -19.92 -4.24
N ARG A 3 -10.41 -20.00 -3.04
CA ARG A 3 -9.54 -18.96 -2.47
C ARG A 3 -8.14 -19.50 -2.25
N LEU A 4 -7.14 -18.74 -2.64
CA LEU A 4 -5.73 -19.09 -2.47
C LEU A 4 -5.02 -18.02 -1.66
N ILE A 5 -4.16 -18.45 -0.76
CA ILE A 5 -3.27 -17.57 0.03
C ILE A 5 -1.87 -17.74 -0.50
N PHE A 6 -1.22 -16.62 -0.85
CA PHE A 6 0.16 -16.62 -1.30
C PHE A 6 1.02 -15.71 -0.40
N ASN A 7 1.86 -16.34 0.41
CA ASN A 7 2.84 -15.66 1.25
C ASN A 7 4.16 -15.56 0.49
N GLN A 8 4.47 -14.40 -0.08
CA GLN A 8 5.73 -14.18 -0.77
C GLN A 8 6.88 -14.01 0.22
N ILE A 9 7.96 -14.73 0.00
CA ILE A 9 9.23 -14.50 0.70
C ILE A 9 9.75 -13.12 0.29
N THR A 10 10.23 -12.34 1.26
CA THR A 10 10.81 -11.01 1.00
C THR A 10 11.95 -11.15 -0.02
N PRO A 11 11.86 -10.50 -1.18
CA PRO A 11 12.88 -10.63 -2.21
C PRO A 11 14.15 -9.85 -1.81
N ALA A 12 15.28 -10.23 -2.38
CA ALA A 12 16.48 -9.41 -2.30
C ALA A 12 16.23 -8.02 -2.89
N LYS A 13 16.99 -7.01 -2.44
CA LYS A 13 16.81 -5.59 -2.82
C LYS A 13 16.82 -5.38 -4.34
N GLU A 14 17.65 -6.13 -5.06
CA GLU A 14 17.75 -6.08 -6.52
C GLU A 14 16.49 -6.61 -7.23
N GLN A 15 15.65 -7.33 -6.50
CA GLN A 15 14.40 -7.94 -6.97
C GLN A 15 13.16 -7.26 -6.38
N SER A 16 13.27 -6.06 -5.84
CA SER A 16 12.16 -5.33 -5.20
C SER A 16 10.99 -5.03 -6.16
N PHE A 17 11.16 -5.22 -7.47
CA PHE A 17 10.09 -5.15 -8.47
C PHE A 17 9.21 -6.42 -8.54
N LEU A 18 9.69 -7.55 -8.01
CA LEU A 18 9.04 -8.87 -8.14
C LEU A 18 7.59 -8.91 -7.64
N PRO A 19 7.23 -8.31 -6.48
CA PRO A 19 5.84 -8.33 -6.02
C PRO A 19 4.85 -7.66 -6.99
N PHE A 20 5.29 -6.62 -7.69
CA PHE A 20 4.45 -5.93 -8.70
C PHE A 20 4.24 -6.82 -9.94
N ALA A 21 5.28 -7.50 -10.40
CA ALA A 21 5.18 -8.44 -11.52
C ALA A 21 4.26 -9.63 -11.16
N LEU A 22 4.39 -10.19 -9.95
CA LEU A 22 3.49 -11.24 -9.47
C LEU A 22 2.05 -10.77 -9.35
N THR A 23 1.82 -9.54 -8.87
CA THR A 23 0.47 -8.97 -8.82
C THR A 23 -0.15 -8.91 -10.23
N ASP A 24 0.61 -8.51 -11.26
CA ASP A 24 0.12 -8.47 -12.64
C ASP A 24 -0.23 -9.89 -13.15
N ILE A 25 0.65 -10.86 -12.95
CA ILE A 25 0.43 -12.26 -13.31
C ILE A 25 -0.80 -12.84 -12.61
N PHE A 26 -0.91 -12.65 -11.31
CA PHE A 26 -2.05 -13.13 -10.53
C PHE A 26 -3.35 -12.45 -10.94
N THR A 27 -3.31 -11.17 -11.34
CA THR A 27 -4.50 -10.45 -11.82
C THR A 27 -5.06 -11.08 -13.10
N GLU A 28 -4.22 -11.51 -14.03
CA GLU A 28 -4.66 -12.26 -15.20
C GLU A 28 -5.12 -13.68 -14.83
N PHE A 29 -4.41 -14.34 -13.90
CA PHE A 29 -4.68 -15.71 -13.50
C PHE A 29 -6.03 -15.89 -12.81
N VAL A 30 -6.43 -14.96 -11.92
CA VAL A 30 -7.71 -15.05 -11.21
C VAL A 30 -8.91 -15.00 -12.15
N HIS A 31 -8.83 -14.20 -13.22
CA HIS A 31 -9.88 -14.18 -14.24
C HIS A 31 -10.02 -15.51 -14.96
N SER A 32 -8.90 -16.05 -15.46
CA SER A 32 -8.90 -17.26 -16.27
C SER A 32 -9.33 -18.52 -15.51
N ASN A 33 -9.16 -18.54 -14.18
CA ASN A 33 -9.42 -19.68 -13.33
C ASN A 33 -10.63 -19.51 -12.40
N HIS A 34 -11.28 -18.36 -12.40
CA HIS A 34 -12.42 -18.03 -11.53
C HIS A 34 -12.12 -18.27 -10.03
N ILE A 35 -10.99 -17.75 -9.57
CA ILE A 35 -10.53 -17.88 -8.19
C ILE A 35 -10.25 -16.50 -7.57
N GLU A 36 -10.13 -16.46 -6.25
CA GLU A 36 -9.63 -15.29 -5.51
C GLU A 36 -8.24 -15.61 -4.95
N ILE A 37 -7.36 -14.62 -4.93
CA ILE A 37 -6.03 -14.73 -4.32
C ILE A 37 -5.84 -13.58 -3.32
N ILE A 38 -5.35 -13.89 -2.12
CA ILE A 38 -4.74 -12.89 -1.26
C ILE A 38 -3.22 -13.11 -1.27
N HIS A 39 -2.48 -12.08 -1.65
CA HIS A 39 -1.03 -12.11 -1.79
C HIS A 39 -0.42 -11.15 -0.76
N PHE A 40 0.34 -11.71 0.19
CA PHE A 40 1.10 -10.96 1.19
C PHE A 40 2.55 -10.83 0.77
N TRP A 41 3.09 -9.62 0.89
CA TRP A 41 4.48 -9.36 0.56
C TRP A 41 5.05 -8.18 1.35
N GLN A 42 6.36 -8.21 1.53
CA GLN A 42 7.15 -7.18 2.20
C GLN A 42 8.37 -6.85 1.36
N LEU A 43 8.92 -5.66 1.58
CA LEU A 43 10.20 -5.23 1.01
C LEU A 43 11.10 -4.71 2.14
N GLU A 44 12.41 -4.73 1.92
CA GLU A 44 13.39 -4.13 2.81
C GLU A 44 13.70 -2.71 2.36
N ASN A 45 13.53 -1.72 3.25
CA ASN A 45 13.93 -0.33 3.04
C ASN A 45 13.76 0.15 1.59
N THR A 46 12.54 0.07 1.07
CA THR A 46 12.20 0.44 -0.30
C THR A 46 11.32 1.68 -0.30
N PHE A 47 11.66 2.65 -1.16
CA PHE A 47 10.79 3.75 -1.50
C PHE A 47 10.12 3.45 -2.84
N ILE A 48 8.84 3.18 -2.82
CA ILE A 48 8.06 2.86 -4.02
C ILE A 48 7.55 4.16 -4.62
N LEU A 49 8.12 4.57 -5.76
CA LEU A 49 7.73 5.74 -6.53
C LEU A 49 6.51 5.42 -7.40
N GLY A 50 5.54 6.31 -7.44
CA GLY A 50 4.49 6.30 -8.45
C GLY A 50 4.98 6.88 -9.78
N MET A 51 4.27 6.60 -10.86
CA MET A 51 4.61 7.15 -12.19
C MET A 51 4.60 8.69 -12.23
N LYS A 52 3.82 9.33 -11.38
CA LYS A 52 3.79 10.79 -11.29
C LYS A 52 5.05 11.36 -10.65
N ASP A 53 5.63 10.68 -9.66
CA ASP A 53 6.84 11.11 -8.97
C ASP A 53 8.04 11.21 -9.91
N THR A 54 8.11 10.35 -10.93
CA THR A 54 9.19 10.37 -11.93
C THR A 54 9.18 11.62 -12.82
N ARG A 55 8.11 12.42 -12.76
CA ARG A 55 7.93 13.65 -13.56
C ARG A 55 8.22 14.92 -12.76
N THR A 56 8.62 14.79 -11.50
CA THR A 56 9.02 15.96 -10.71
C THR A 56 10.26 16.64 -11.32
N PRO A 57 10.36 17.99 -11.27
CA PRO A 57 11.42 18.74 -11.95
C PRO A 57 12.84 18.32 -11.56
N PHE A 58 13.03 17.89 -10.32
CA PHE A 58 14.34 17.52 -9.76
C PHE A 58 14.31 16.12 -9.14
N VAL A 59 13.68 15.16 -9.83
CA VAL A 59 13.53 13.78 -9.34
C VAL A 59 14.84 13.16 -8.85
N GLU A 60 15.95 13.44 -9.54
CA GLU A 60 17.27 12.92 -9.17
C GLU A 60 17.73 13.39 -7.78
N LYS A 61 17.39 14.64 -7.39
CA LYS A 61 17.70 15.14 -6.04
C LYS A 61 16.87 14.39 -4.99
N GLY A 62 15.59 14.14 -5.26
CA GLY A 62 14.73 13.33 -4.40
C GLY A 62 15.24 11.90 -4.27
N ILE A 63 15.62 11.26 -5.40
CA ILE A 63 16.21 9.91 -5.40
C ILE A 63 17.51 9.87 -4.59
N LYS A 64 18.37 10.87 -4.73
CA LYS A 64 19.58 10.96 -3.92
C LYS A 64 19.25 10.98 -2.42
N LYS A 65 18.22 11.70 -2.01
CA LYS A 65 17.78 11.76 -0.62
C LYS A 65 17.30 10.38 -0.12
N ILE A 66 16.54 9.64 -0.94
CA ILE A 66 16.12 8.27 -0.64
C ILE A 66 17.33 7.37 -0.35
N ILE A 67 18.34 7.44 -1.21
CA ILE A 67 19.57 6.62 -1.11
C ILE A 67 20.38 7.02 0.14
N GLU A 68 20.48 8.30 0.46
CA GLU A 68 21.15 8.79 1.67
C GLU A 68 20.54 8.22 2.95
N HIS A 69 19.23 7.92 2.95
CA HIS A 69 18.54 7.24 4.05
C HIS A 69 18.59 5.71 3.97
N SER A 70 19.43 5.14 3.09
CA SER A 70 19.59 3.68 2.89
C SER A 70 18.34 2.96 2.36
N TYR A 71 17.44 3.69 1.67
CA TYR A 71 16.32 3.11 0.95
C TYR A 71 16.64 2.90 -0.54
N VAL A 72 16.05 1.88 -1.12
CA VAL A 72 16.14 1.57 -2.56
C VAL A 72 14.94 2.18 -3.29
N PRO A 73 15.12 3.06 -4.30
CA PRO A 73 14.00 3.56 -5.08
C PRO A 73 13.54 2.50 -6.09
N VAL A 74 12.23 2.23 -6.12
CA VAL A 74 11.59 1.34 -7.10
C VAL A 74 10.37 2.04 -7.69
N ILE A 75 10.21 1.99 -9.00
CA ILE A 75 9.08 2.60 -9.70
C ILE A 75 8.01 1.51 -9.91
N ARG A 76 6.79 1.77 -9.40
CA ARG A 76 5.64 0.89 -9.67
C ARG A 76 4.91 1.30 -10.95
N ASN A 77 4.27 0.33 -11.57
CA ASN A 77 3.48 0.52 -12.79
C ASN A 77 1.98 0.83 -12.53
N SER A 78 1.63 1.19 -11.29
CA SER A 78 0.28 1.59 -10.89
C SER A 78 0.21 3.08 -10.55
N GLY A 79 -1.00 3.62 -10.44
CA GLY A 79 -1.24 5.00 -10.04
C GLY A 79 -0.82 5.29 -8.59
N GLY A 80 -0.95 6.57 -8.21
CA GLY A 80 -0.59 7.08 -6.89
C GLY A 80 0.80 7.70 -6.86
N LEU A 81 1.26 7.99 -5.66
CA LEU A 81 2.48 8.72 -5.33
C LEU A 81 3.41 7.85 -4.47
N GLY A 82 4.53 8.42 -4.01
CA GLY A 82 5.54 7.73 -3.22
C GLY A 82 5.00 7.14 -1.92
N VAL A 83 5.38 5.90 -1.65
CA VAL A 83 5.10 5.20 -0.40
C VAL A 83 6.35 4.47 0.09
N ILE A 84 6.41 4.24 1.40
CA ILE A 84 7.48 3.47 2.03
C ILE A 84 7.05 2.01 2.16
N ALA A 85 7.98 1.10 1.90
CA ALA A 85 7.89 -0.31 2.25
C ALA A 85 9.18 -0.73 2.96
N ASP A 86 9.05 -1.12 4.20
CA ASP A 86 10.11 -1.65 5.04
C ASP A 86 9.58 -2.84 5.87
N GLU A 87 10.37 -3.36 6.80
CA GLU A 87 10.03 -4.53 7.61
C GLU A 87 8.76 -4.37 8.46
N GLY A 88 8.37 -3.12 8.78
CA GLY A 88 7.16 -2.80 9.54
C GLY A 88 5.93 -2.52 8.67
N ILE A 89 6.05 -2.62 7.35
CA ILE A 89 4.96 -2.42 6.40
C ILE A 89 4.57 -3.76 5.78
N LEU A 90 3.30 -4.13 5.91
CA LEU A 90 2.73 -5.26 5.18
C LEU A 90 2.03 -4.78 3.93
N ASN A 91 2.41 -5.32 2.77
CA ASN A 91 1.65 -5.12 1.56
C ASN A 91 0.73 -6.32 1.32
N ILE A 92 -0.53 -6.02 0.97
CA ILE A 92 -1.57 -7.01 0.72
C ILE A 92 -2.17 -6.72 -0.66
N SER A 93 -2.18 -7.71 -1.54
CA SER A 93 -2.90 -7.63 -2.81
C SER A 93 -4.06 -8.63 -2.77
N TYR A 94 -5.29 -8.13 -2.81
CA TYR A 94 -6.49 -8.95 -2.96
C TYR A 94 -6.90 -8.97 -4.42
N LEU A 95 -6.86 -10.14 -5.03
CA LEU A 95 -7.07 -10.33 -6.45
C LEU A 95 -8.29 -11.21 -6.69
N PHE A 96 -9.16 -10.78 -7.61
CA PHE A 96 -10.40 -11.48 -7.92
C PHE A 96 -10.86 -11.19 -9.36
N PRO A 97 -11.67 -12.08 -9.98
CA PRO A 97 -12.25 -11.82 -11.28
C PRO A 97 -13.31 -10.71 -11.18
N LYS A 98 -13.43 -9.93 -12.23
CA LYS A 98 -14.52 -8.96 -12.38
C LYS A 98 -15.85 -9.69 -12.48
N THR A 99 -16.80 -9.25 -11.68
CA THR A 99 -18.20 -9.68 -11.70
C THR A 99 -19.10 -8.46 -11.97
N ALA A 100 -20.39 -8.66 -12.13
CA ALA A 100 -21.34 -7.55 -12.25
C ALA A 100 -21.24 -6.58 -11.04
N ASP A 101 -21.11 -7.13 -9.83
CA ASP A 101 -21.00 -6.34 -8.59
C ASP A 101 -19.66 -5.62 -8.47
N SER A 102 -18.55 -6.23 -8.92
CA SER A 102 -17.22 -5.62 -8.87
C SER A 102 -16.87 -4.78 -10.10
N ALA A 103 -17.84 -4.48 -10.96
CA ALA A 103 -17.63 -3.63 -12.14
C ALA A 103 -17.24 -2.21 -11.74
N SER A 104 -17.80 -1.66 -10.65
CA SER A 104 -17.43 -0.34 -10.15
C SER A 104 -16.04 -0.36 -9.48
N THR A 105 -15.34 0.77 -9.58
CA THR A 105 -14.05 0.96 -8.91
C THR A 105 -14.23 1.00 -7.40
N ASP A 106 -15.28 1.67 -6.94
CA ASP A 106 -15.56 1.88 -5.51
C ASP A 106 -15.84 0.55 -4.81
N HIS A 107 -16.67 -0.32 -5.39
CA HIS A 107 -16.97 -1.62 -4.80
C HIS A 107 -15.72 -2.50 -4.63
N ALA A 108 -14.74 -2.40 -5.54
CA ALA A 108 -13.49 -3.13 -5.39
C ALA A 108 -12.67 -2.61 -4.20
N TYR A 109 -12.61 -1.28 -3.98
CA TYR A 109 -11.99 -0.70 -2.80
C TYR A 109 -12.72 -1.09 -1.51
N GLU A 110 -14.05 -1.03 -1.49
CA GLU A 110 -14.90 -1.39 -0.34
C GLU A 110 -14.66 -2.83 0.13
N LYS A 111 -14.35 -3.77 -0.77
CA LYS A 111 -13.96 -5.13 -0.38
C LYS A 111 -12.70 -5.14 0.51
N MET A 112 -11.66 -4.38 0.16
CA MET A 112 -10.45 -4.30 0.98
C MET A 112 -10.71 -3.56 2.30
N VAL A 113 -11.51 -2.50 2.27
CA VAL A 113 -11.95 -1.77 3.48
C VAL A 113 -12.63 -2.73 4.44
N SER A 114 -13.66 -3.44 3.96
CA SER A 114 -14.42 -4.41 4.77
C SER A 114 -13.55 -5.53 5.32
N LEU A 115 -12.64 -6.07 4.51
CA LEU A 115 -11.71 -7.12 4.95
C LEU A 115 -10.80 -6.61 6.07
N THR A 116 -10.31 -5.36 5.97
CA THR A 116 -9.46 -4.77 7.00
C THR A 116 -10.23 -4.47 8.29
N GLN A 117 -11.46 -3.97 8.19
CA GLN A 117 -12.34 -3.76 9.35
C GLN A 117 -12.64 -5.07 10.08
N GLN A 118 -12.84 -6.16 9.35
CA GLN A 118 -13.06 -7.49 9.94
C GLN A 118 -11.79 -8.06 10.60
N ALA A 119 -10.60 -7.77 10.04
CA ALA A 119 -9.33 -8.20 10.62
C ALA A 119 -8.99 -7.46 11.94
N PHE A 120 -9.53 -6.25 12.12
CA PHE A 120 -9.30 -5.40 13.28
C PHE A 120 -10.62 -4.87 13.87
N PRO A 121 -11.51 -5.74 14.37
CA PRO A 121 -12.81 -5.31 14.91
C PRO A 121 -12.68 -4.44 16.16
N GLU A 122 -11.52 -4.45 16.82
CA GLU A 122 -11.19 -3.59 17.96
C GLU A 122 -10.87 -2.14 17.59
N LEU A 123 -10.64 -1.84 16.27
CA LEU A 123 -10.34 -0.50 15.79
C LEU A 123 -11.54 0.06 15.00
N GLN A 124 -11.85 1.32 15.23
CA GLN A 124 -12.84 2.04 14.42
C GLN A 124 -12.17 2.55 13.13
N ILE A 125 -12.05 1.67 12.13
CA ILE A 125 -11.42 1.99 10.85
C ILE A 125 -12.42 2.69 9.95
N GLU A 126 -12.05 3.88 9.46
CA GLU A 126 -12.79 4.68 8.50
C GLU A 126 -12.03 4.74 7.17
N ALA A 127 -12.75 5.01 6.07
CA ALA A 127 -12.17 5.11 4.73
C ALA A 127 -12.49 6.48 4.12
N TYR A 128 -11.50 7.37 4.08
CA TYR A 128 -11.58 8.69 3.44
C TYR A 128 -10.16 9.26 3.24
N GLU A 129 -10.04 10.28 2.39
CA GLU A 129 -8.75 10.89 2.06
C GLU A 129 -8.13 11.61 3.26
N ILE A 130 -6.88 11.25 3.58
CA ILE A 130 -6.03 12.00 4.52
C ILE A 130 -5.04 12.85 3.70
N ALA A 131 -5.47 14.02 3.27
CA ALA A 131 -4.78 14.87 2.31
C ALA A 131 -3.34 15.26 2.72
N SER A 132 -3.05 15.31 4.02
CA SER A 132 -1.72 15.60 4.57
C SER A 132 -0.83 14.35 4.71
N SER A 133 -1.32 13.15 4.38
CA SER A 133 -0.51 11.94 4.38
C SER A 133 0.34 11.83 3.10
N TYR A 134 1.32 10.92 3.08
CA TYR A 134 1.93 10.58 1.80
C TYR A 134 0.98 9.70 0.96
N CYS A 135 1.01 9.87 -0.36
CA CYS A 135 0.13 9.19 -1.31
C CYS A 135 -1.36 9.21 -0.88
N PRO A 136 -1.96 10.41 -0.69
CA PRO A 136 -3.36 10.50 -0.29
C PRO A 136 -4.27 9.90 -1.36
N GLY A 137 -5.38 9.31 -0.92
CA GLY A 137 -6.38 8.70 -1.79
C GLY A 137 -7.74 8.59 -1.12
N THR A 138 -8.80 8.59 -1.90
CA THR A 138 -10.21 8.58 -1.44
C THR A 138 -10.53 7.43 -0.47
N TYR A 139 -9.80 6.32 -0.57
CA TYR A 139 -9.98 5.13 0.27
C TYR A 139 -8.79 4.90 1.20
N ASP A 140 -8.16 5.97 1.70
CA ASP A 140 -7.18 5.82 2.78
C ASP A 140 -7.87 5.25 4.01
N LEU A 141 -7.28 4.23 4.64
CA LEU A 141 -7.78 3.71 5.90
C LEU A 141 -7.19 4.49 7.06
N SER A 142 -8.04 4.93 7.96
CA SER A 142 -7.65 5.77 9.10
C SER A 142 -8.34 5.35 10.39
N VAL A 143 -7.72 5.68 11.51
CA VAL A 143 -8.28 5.59 12.86
C VAL A 143 -8.03 6.92 13.54
N ASN A 144 -9.06 7.52 14.12
CA ASN A 144 -8.97 8.84 14.78
C ASN A 144 -8.34 9.93 13.90
N GLY A 145 -8.59 9.90 12.59
CA GLY A 145 -8.05 10.89 11.64
C GLY A 145 -6.61 10.68 11.23
N GLN A 146 -5.94 9.60 11.67
CA GLN A 146 -4.58 9.25 11.26
C GLN A 146 -4.59 8.03 10.35
N LYS A 147 -3.91 8.16 9.20
CA LYS A 147 -3.85 7.08 8.19
C LYS A 147 -3.00 5.92 8.67
N ILE A 148 -3.56 4.71 8.53
CA ILE A 148 -2.88 3.43 8.79
C ILE A 148 -2.53 2.69 7.50
N ALA A 149 -3.27 2.94 6.42
CA ALA A 149 -3.09 2.25 5.14
C ALA A 149 -3.48 3.12 3.95
N GLY A 150 -2.87 2.89 2.81
CA GLY A 150 -3.28 3.43 1.52
C GLY A 150 -3.63 2.30 0.56
N ILE A 151 -4.69 2.50 -0.23
CA ILE A 151 -5.21 1.50 -1.15
C ILE A 151 -5.08 1.99 -2.59
N ALA A 152 -4.63 1.12 -3.49
CA ALA A 152 -4.59 1.36 -4.93
C ALA A 152 -5.25 0.20 -5.66
N GLN A 153 -5.71 0.44 -6.89
CA GLN A 153 -6.35 -0.57 -7.70
C GLN A 153 -5.67 -0.68 -9.07
N ARG A 154 -5.55 -1.90 -9.57
CA ARG A 154 -5.11 -2.20 -10.93
C ARG A 154 -6.08 -3.19 -11.56
N ARG A 155 -6.40 -2.96 -12.82
CA ARG A 155 -7.26 -3.82 -13.62
C ARG A 155 -6.51 -4.29 -14.85
N ILE A 156 -6.48 -5.60 -15.09
CA ILE A 156 -5.86 -6.21 -16.25
C ILE A 156 -6.88 -7.17 -16.84
N LYS A 157 -7.32 -6.90 -18.09
CA LYS A 157 -8.44 -7.64 -18.72
C LYS A 157 -9.67 -7.61 -17.79
N GLU A 158 -10.17 -8.79 -17.40
CA GLU A 158 -11.30 -8.94 -16.48
C GLU A 158 -10.85 -9.36 -15.06
N GLY A 159 -9.57 -9.22 -14.74
CA GLY A 159 -9.03 -9.37 -13.39
C GLY A 159 -8.89 -8.02 -12.67
N ILE A 160 -9.08 -8.03 -11.37
CA ILE A 160 -8.96 -6.86 -10.49
C ILE A 160 -7.99 -7.20 -9.38
N ALA A 161 -7.02 -6.32 -9.15
CA ALA A 161 -6.15 -6.32 -7.99
C ALA A 161 -6.41 -5.07 -7.16
N VAL A 162 -6.75 -5.23 -5.88
CA VAL A 162 -6.79 -4.16 -4.89
C VAL A 162 -5.57 -4.34 -4.00
N MET A 163 -4.69 -3.36 -4.03
CA MET A 163 -3.40 -3.39 -3.33
C MET A 163 -3.42 -2.41 -2.18
N MET A 164 -2.98 -2.84 -1.02
CA MET A 164 -2.88 -2.03 0.19
C MET A 164 -1.48 -2.12 0.77
N TYR A 165 -0.86 -0.99 1.14
CA TYR A 165 0.17 -1.00 2.17
C TYR A 165 -0.48 -0.74 3.52
N LEU A 166 -0.06 -1.48 4.55
CA LEU A 166 -0.58 -1.36 5.91
C LEU A 166 0.59 -1.11 6.87
N SER A 167 0.52 -0.01 7.62
CA SER A 167 1.53 0.36 8.63
C SER A 167 1.32 -0.47 9.89
N VAL A 168 2.07 -1.55 10.03
CA VAL A 168 1.94 -2.48 11.16
C VAL A 168 2.69 -1.96 12.38
N ASN A 169 3.99 -1.71 12.25
CA ASN A 169 4.85 -1.26 13.34
C ASN A 169 6.02 -0.41 12.84
N GLY A 170 6.93 -0.05 13.72
CA GLY A 170 8.11 0.75 13.39
C GLY A 170 7.86 2.27 13.42
N ASN A 171 8.82 3.06 12.94
CA ASN A 171 8.77 4.51 13.07
C ASN A 171 8.05 5.20 11.92
N GLN A 172 6.71 5.35 12.05
CA GLN A 172 5.89 5.99 11.01
C GLN A 172 6.25 7.47 10.77
N THR A 173 6.67 8.18 11.81
CA THR A 173 7.11 9.57 11.67
C THR A 173 8.37 9.68 10.82
N ALA A 174 9.33 8.76 10.97
CA ALA A 174 10.52 8.70 10.12
C ALA A 174 10.18 8.44 8.66
N ARG A 175 9.25 7.51 8.38
CA ARG A 175 8.73 7.25 7.03
C ARG A 175 8.10 8.50 6.40
N GLY A 176 7.24 9.19 7.15
CA GLY A 176 6.61 10.43 6.71
C GLY A 176 7.63 11.53 6.42
N ASN A 177 8.65 11.67 7.27
CA ASN A 177 9.76 12.63 7.07
C ASN A 177 10.52 12.34 5.78
N LEU A 178 10.87 11.08 5.51
CA LEU A 178 11.59 10.71 4.28
C LEU A 178 10.78 11.07 3.03
N VAL A 179 9.47 10.78 3.02
CA VAL A 179 8.62 11.15 1.86
C VAL A 179 8.50 12.67 1.73
N ARG A 180 8.38 13.39 2.83
CA ARG A 180 8.38 14.87 2.84
C ARG A 180 9.67 15.43 2.26
N GLU A 181 10.82 14.91 2.70
CA GLU A 181 12.14 15.33 2.20
C GLU A 181 12.30 15.01 0.70
N PHE A 182 11.81 13.85 0.25
CA PHE A 182 11.79 13.53 -1.18
C PHE A 182 11.07 14.62 -1.98
N TYR A 183 9.85 15.03 -1.60
CA TYR A 183 9.12 16.07 -2.32
C TYR A 183 9.77 17.44 -2.20
N GLN A 184 10.31 17.81 -1.04
CA GLN A 184 11.04 19.06 -0.85
C GLN A 184 12.26 19.17 -1.77
N GLN A 185 12.91 18.05 -2.09
CA GLN A 185 14.09 18.03 -2.97
C GLN A 185 13.72 17.89 -4.45
N SER A 186 12.63 17.21 -4.76
CA SER A 186 12.25 16.90 -6.13
C SER A 186 11.32 17.91 -6.79
N LEU A 187 10.64 18.77 -6.01
CA LEU A 187 9.76 19.82 -6.51
C LEU A 187 10.51 21.16 -6.64
N ASP A 188 10.00 22.03 -7.51
CA ASP A 188 10.53 23.40 -7.68
C ASP A 188 9.92 24.33 -6.61
N PRO A 189 10.71 24.86 -5.66
CA PRO A 189 10.18 25.76 -4.63
C PRO A 189 9.67 27.09 -5.19
N LEU A 190 10.08 27.46 -6.41
CA LEU A 190 9.62 28.68 -7.08
C LEU A 190 8.34 28.48 -7.89
N ARG A 191 7.94 27.23 -8.10
CA ARG A 191 6.74 26.85 -8.85
C ARG A 191 5.97 25.75 -8.10
N PRO A 192 5.25 26.13 -7.01
CA PRO A 192 4.51 25.17 -6.21
C PRO A 192 3.53 24.37 -7.08
N ASP A 193 3.53 23.07 -6.91
CA ASP A 193 2.59 22.14 -7.55
C ASP A 193 1.75 21.43 -6.49
N ASN A 194 0.54 21.93 -6.27
CA ASN A 194 -0.41 21.41 -5.28
C ASN A 194 -0.95 20.01 -5.63
N SER A 195 -0.56 19.44 -6.77
CA SER A 195 -0.90 18.07 -7.12
C SER A 195 -0.02 17.02 -6.42
N TYR A 196 1.00 17.46 -5.68
CA TYR A 196 1.80 16.63 -4.76
C TYR A 196 1.45 16.96 -3.31
N PRO A 197 1.52 15.99 -2.39
CA PRO A 197 1.10 16.20 -1.01
C PRO A 197 2.09 17.07 -0.23
N SER A 198 1.55 17.94 0.62
CA SER A 198 2.30 18.56 1.69
C SER A 198 2.29 17.60 2.89
N VAL A 199 3.27 16.70 2.94
CA VAL A 199 3.27 15.60 3.91
C VAL A 199 3.49 16.10 5.33
N ASP A 200 2.49 15.86 6.21
CA ASP A 200 2.61 15.93 7.65
C ASP A 200 2.86 14.53 8.22
N PRO A 201 4.05 14.21 8.75
CA PRO A 201 4.33 12.89 9.32
C PRO A 201 3.39 12.47 10.46
N ASN A 202 2.74 13.43 11.14
CA ASN A 202 1.82 13.17 12.24
C ASN A 202 0.41 12.78 11.76
N SER A 203 0.12 12.91 10.47
CA SER A 203 -1.16 12.48 9.88
C SER A 203 -1.26 10.96 9.67
N MET A 204 -0.26 10.21 10.10
CA MET A 204 -0.14 8.77 9.90
C MET A 204 0.30 8.07 11.17
N VAL A 205 -0.15 6.81 11.35
CA VAL A 205 0.10 6.03 12.57
C VAL A 205 0.28 4.54 12.22
N THR A 206 0.86 3.75 13.12
CA THR A 206 0.97 2.29 12.99
C THR A 206 -0.12 1.59 13.81
N LEU A 207 -0.43 0.34 13.43
CA LEU A 207 -1.29 -0.53 14.24
C LEU A 207 -0.72 -0.75 15.65
N GLU A 208 0.59 -0.93 15.77
CA GLU A 208 1.28 -1.07 17.06
C GLU A 208 0.98 0.09 18.01
N THR A 209 1.02 1.32 17.50
CA THR A 209 0.70 2.53 18.30
C THR A 209 -0.76 2.56 18.71
N LEU A 210 -1.68 2.23 17.80
CA LEU A 210 -3.13 2.26 18.07
C LEU A 210 -3.58 1.16 19.04
N LEU A 211 -2.94 -0.01 18.94
CA LEU A 211 -3.26 -1.16 19.82
C LEU A 211 -2.54 -1.08 21.17
N GLU A 212 -1.65 -0.10 21.36
CA GLU A 212 -0.85 0.11 22.57
C GLU A 212 -0.08 -1.15 23.02
N ARG A 213 0.31 -1.99 22.04
CA ARG A 213 1.10 -3.21 22.26
C ARG A 213 1.93 -3.58 21.04
N PRO A 214 3.04 -4.31 21.23
CA PRO A 214 3.76 -4.89 20.11
C PRO A 214 2.85 -5.76 19.23
N ILE A 215 2.98 -5.60 17.92
CA ILE A 215 2.29 -6.42 16.92
C ILE A 215 3.27 -6.79 15.81
N LEU A 216 3.35 -8.07 15.49
CA LEU A 216 4.19 -8.58 14.43
C LEU A 216 3.43 -8.64 13.10
N VAL A 217 4.15 -8.46 12.01
CA VAL A 217 3.56 -8.58 10.66
C VAL A 217 2.91 -9.95 10.46
N ASN A 218 3.48 -11.01 11.01
CA ASN A 218 2.87 -12.35 10.93
C ASN A 218 1.52 -12.44 11.65
N GLU A 219 1.37 -11.83 12.83
CA GLU A 219 0.06 -11.76 13.51
C GLU A 219 -0.99 -11.08 12.62
N VAL A 220 -0.59 -10.01 11.92
CA VAL A 220 -1.49 -9.32 10.99
C VAL A 220 -1.86 -10.22 9.81
N LYS A 221 -0.91 -10.93 9.23
CA LYS A 221 -1.18 -11.90 8.14
C LYS A 221 -2.18 -12.95 8.59
N GLU A 222 -1.98 -13.56 9.76
CA GLU A 222 -2.85 -14.61 10.32
C GLU A 222 -4.30 -14.13 10.48
N ARG A 223 -4.52 -12.86 10.86
CA ARG A 223 -5.86 -12.28 10.95
C ARG A 223 -6.56 -12.24 9.58
N PHE A 224 -5.86 -11.82 8.54
CA PHE A 224 -6.40 -11.80 7.18
C PHE A 224 -6.58 -13.23 6.63
N GLU A 225 -5.64 -14.14 6.89
CA GLU A 225 -5.73 -15.54 6.47
C GLU A 225 -6.96 -16.23 7.06
N ALA A 226 -7.26 -15.99 8.34
CA ALA A 226 -8.44 -16.54 9.01
C ALA A 226 -9.76 -16.12 8.32
N LEU A 227 -9.83 -14.87 7.83
CA LEU A 227 -10.99 -14.36 7.09
C LEU A 227 -11.07 -14.88 5.65
N PHE A 228 -9.94 -15.30 5.10
CA PHE A 228 -9.83 -15.75 3.71
C PHE A 228 -9.97 -17.26 3.53
N GLN A 229 -9.96 -18.02 4.63
CA GLN A 229 -10.23 -19.46 4.60
C GLN A 229 -11.65 -19.74 4.06
N PRO A 230 -11.87 -20.86 3.33
CA PRO A 230 -13.21 -21.29 2.99
C PRO A 230 -14.01 -21.45 4.30
N THR A 231 -15.20 -20.87 4.35
CA THR A 231 -16.17 -21.24 5.39
C THR A 231 -16.70 -22.62 5.04
N ASP A 232 -16.52 -23.59 5.94
CA ASP A 232 -17.11 -24.93 5.84
C ASP A 232 -18.63 -24.87 5.63
#